data_e55bf616837904b60af0ce27da4c5fbc
#
_entry.id   e55bf616837904b60af0ce27da4c5fbc
#
_cell.length_a   1.000
_cell.length_b   1.000
_cell.length_c   1.000
_cell.angle_alpha   90.00
_cell.angle_beta   90.00
_cell.angle_gamma   90.00
#
_symmetry.space_group_name_H-M   'P 1'
#
loop_
_entity.id
_entity.type
_entity.pdbx_description
1 polymer ?
#
loop_
_entity_poly.entity_id
_entity_poly.type
_entity_poly.pdbx_seq_one_letter_code
_entity_poly.pdbx_strand_id
1 'polypeptide(L)'
;AHGVITGLLFFLSGSMAHTYHTRDMGRLGGNMKLLPKTGALLGFTAMASLGLPGLAGFWGEFMALLGAYNPLDGLNTTVFRTSMVAGAIGTVLTAGYLLWMLQRVNLGEPSDEWLDKDLHDADVYELSAWIPLVVLTVLIGVFPKLIFGATNDAVIAMLSKAFGG
;
A
#
# COMPACT_ATOMS: atom_id res chain seq x y z
N ALA A 1 -7.68 -1.19 5.03
CA ALA A 1 -6.56 -0.56 4.33
C ALA A 1 -6.00 -1.46 3.21
N HIS A 2 -5.55 -2.68 3.53
CA HIS A 2 -4.92 -3.60 2.58
C HIS A 2 -5.77 -3.83 1.32
N GLY A 3 -7.06 -4.13 1.45
CA GLY A 3 -7.95 -4.37 0.31
C GLY A 3 -8.04 -3.19 -0.66
N VAL A 4 -8.06 -1.95 -0.14
CA VAL A 4 -8.13 -0.73 -0.96
C VAL A 4 -6.82 -0.50 -1.70
N ILE A 5 -5.69 -0.55 -0.98
CA ILE A 5 -4.36 -0.29 -1.54
C ILE A 5 -3.96 -1.39 -2.54
N THR A 6 -4.13 -2.66 -2.15
CA THR A 6 -3.79 -3.80 -3.01
C THR A 6 -4.70 -3.87 -4.23
N GLY A 7 -6.00 -3.57 -4.06
CA GLY A 7 -6.94 -3.45 -5.18
C GLY A 7 -6.48 -2.44 -6.21
N LEU A 8 -6.06 -1.25 -5.76
CA LEU A 8 -5.51 -0.22 -6.65
C LEU A 8 -4.21 -0.66 -7.34
N LEU A 9 -3.29 -1.33 -6.62
CA LEU A 9 -2.08 -1.91 -7.23
C LEU A 9 -2.40 -2.93 -8.33
N PHE A 10 -3.41 -3.77 -8.11
CA PHE A 10 -3.84 -4.74 -9.12
C PHE A 10 -4.44 -4.08 -10.35
N PHE A 11 -5.27 -3.05 -10.18
CA PHE A 11 -5.81 -2.29 -11.31
C PHE A 11 -4.69 -1.64 -12.13
N LEU A 12 -3.76 -0.94 -11.46
CA LEU A 12 -2.62 -0.29 -12.12
C LEU A 12 -1.72 -1.30 -12.83
N SER A 13 -1.39 -2.41 -12.18
CA SER A 13 -0.59 -3.49 -12.79
C SER A 13 -1.30 -4.14 -13.96
N GLY A 14 -2.63 -4.31 -13.89
CA GLY A 14 -3.46 -4.83 -14.97
C GLY A 14 -3.48 -3.90 -16.18
N SER A 15 -3.71 -2.60 -15.97
CA SER A 15 -3.68 -1.58 -17.00
C SER A 15 -2.30 -1.49 -17.68
N MET A 16 -1.22 -1.46 -16.88
CA MET A 16 0.13 -1.48 -17.43
C MET A 16 0.40 -2.75 -18.27
N ALA A 17 0.00 -3.92 -17.77
CA ALA A 17 0.16 -5.17 -18.51
C ALA A 17 -0.63 -5.17 -19.83
N HIS A 18 -1.79 -4.51 -19.88
CA HIS A 18 -2.58 -4.35 -21.08
C HIS A 18 -1.91 -3.37 -22.06
N THR A 19 -1.41 -2.24 -21.58
CA THR A 19 -0.77 -1.19 -22.42
C THR A 19 0.56 -1.66 -22.98
N TYR A 20 1.40 -2.28 -22.18
CA TYR A 20 2.73 -2.74 -22.60
C TYR A 20 2.74 -4.17 -23.18
N HIS A 21 1.66 -4.90 -23.10
CA HIS A 21 1.57 -6.33 -23.49
C HIS A 21 2.66 -7.20 -22.87
N THR A 22 3.18 -6.79 -21.70
CA THR A 22 4.21 -7.52 -20.95
C THR A 22 4.06 -7.28 -19.44
N ARG A 23 4.57 -8.21 -18.65
CA ARG A 23 4.70 -8.10 -17.18
C ARG A 23 6.17 -8.13 -16.74
N ASP A 24 7.07 -8.13 -17.70
CA ASP A 24 8.51 -8.14 -17.41
C ASP A 24 8.98 -6.74 -17.04
N MET A 25 9.26 -6.53 -15.74
CA MET A 25 9.77 -5.25 -15.22
C MET A 25 11.13 -4.87 -15.84
N GLY A 26 11.88 -5.84 -16.38
CA GLY A 26 13.15 -5.57 -17.03
C GLY A 26 13.01 -4.81 -18.36
N ARG A 27 11.83 -4.92 -18.99
CA ARG A 27 11.49 -4.23 -20.23
C ARG A 27 10.78 -2.89 -20.01
N LEU A 28 10.26 -2.68 -18.78
CA LEU A 28 9.59 -1.42 -18.40
C LEU A 28 10.63 -0.44 -17.85
N GLY A 29 10.35 0.85 -18.01
CA GLY A 29 11.16 1.93 -17.48
C GLY A 29 10.56 3.27 -17.88
N GLY A 30 10.80 4.32 -17.09
CA GLY A 30 10.33 5.66 -17.42
C GLY A 30 8.81 5.81 -17.52
N ASN A 31 8.05 4.94 -16.86
CA ASN A 31 6.58 4.96 -16.92
C ASN A 31 5.99 6.33 -16.56
N MET A 32 6.65 7.09 -15.65
CA MET A 32 6.26 8.45 -15.29
C MET A 32 6.34 9.42 -16.49
N LYS A 33 7.18 9.13 -17.50
CA LYS A 33 7.31 9.94 -18.73
C LYS A 33 6.33 9.50 -19.81
N LEU A 34 6.14 8.19 -19.96
CA LEU A 34 5.29 7.60 -21.00
C LEU A 34 3.80 7.65 -20.62
N LEU A 35 3.48 7.32 -19.38
CA LEU A 35 2.13 7.20 -18.81
C LEU A 35 2.05 7.99 -17.50
N PRO A 36 2.04 9.32 -17.52
CA PRO A 36 2.18 10.14 -16.31
C PRO A 36 1.05 9.95 -15.28
N LYS A 37 -0.18 9.72 -15.70
CA LYS A 37 -1.30 9.47 -14.77
C LYS A 37 -1.13 8.12 -14.06
N THR A 38 -0.89 7.05 -14.83
CA THR A 38 -0.64 5.71 -14.31
C THR A 38 0.60 5.69 -13.43
N GLY A 39 1.68 6.35 -13.86
CA GLY A 39 2.92 6.48 -13.10
C GLY A 39 2.75 7.21 -11.77
N ALA A 40 2.03 8.34 -11.77
CA ALA A 40 1.75 9.09 -10.55
C ALA A 40 0.92 8.26 -9.56
N LEU A 41 -0.12 7.56 -10.03
CA LEU A 41 -0.95 6.70 -9.20
C LEU A 41 -0.20 5.47 -8.69
N LEU A 42 0.69 4.89 -9.49
CA LEU A 42 1.56 3.80 -9.06
C LEU A 42 2.49 4.26 -7.93
N GLY A 43 3.11 5.44 -8.09
CA GLY A 43 3.94 6.05 -7.06
C GLY A 43 3.16 6.30 -5.76
N PHE A 44 1.99 6.93 -5.86
CA PHE A 44 1.09 7.15 -4.72
C PHE A 44 0.72 5.84 -4.01
N THR A 45 0.32 4.82 -4.78
CA THR A 45 -0.15 3.55 -4.21
C THR A 45 0.98 2.77 -3.56
N ALA A 46 2.19 2.81 -4.14
CA ALA A 46 3.36 2.24 -3.51
C ALA A 46 3.69 2.94 -2.18
N MET A 47 3.63 4.28 -2.12
CA MET A 47 3.81 5.04 -0.88
C MET A 47 2.74 4.70 0.17
N ALA A 48 1.49 4.49 -0.25
CA ALA A 48 0.43 4.04 0.64
C ALA A 48 0.68 2.62 1.18
N SER A 49 1.24 1.75 0.35
CA SER A 49 1.62 0.38 0.71
C SER A 49 2.85 0.32 1.64
N LEU A 50 3.70 1.35 1.61
CA LEU A 50 4.82 1.54 2.55
C LEU A 50 4.39 2.00 3.94
N GLY A 51 3.10 2.24 4.15
CA GLY A 51 2.62 2.71 5.44
C GLY A 51 3.03 4.15 5.78
N LEU A 52 3.11 5.06 4.79
CA LEU A 52 3.42 6.45 5.08
C LEU A 52 2.31 7.11 5.93
N PRO A 53 2.69 7.93 6.94
CA PRO A 53 1.74 8.70 7.74
C PRO A 53 0.81 9.54 6.86
N GLY A 54 -0.50 9.50 7.17
CA GLY A 54 -1.53 10.16 6.36
C GLY A 54 -2.15 9.29 5.28
N LEU A 55 -1.65 8.06 5.06
CA LEU A 55 -2.22 7.07 4.16
C LEU A 55 -2.72 5.85 4.94
N ALA A 56 -3.67 5.12 4.37
CA ALA A 56 -4.40 4.06 5.07
C ALA A 56 -3.51 2.93 5.63
N GLY A 57 -2.38 2.63 4.99
CA GLY A 57 -1.44 1.59 5.42
C GLY A 57 -0.83 1.85 6.80
N PHE A 58 -0.51 3.11 7.08
CA PHE A 58 0.19 3.52 8.31
C PHE A 58 -0.48 3.01 9.59
N TRP A 59 -1.79 3.22 9.73
CA TRP A 59 -2.48 2.92 10.98
C TRP A 59 -2.49 1.44 11.33
N GLY A 60 -2.60 0.57 10.33
CA GLY A 60 -2.56 -0.88 10.54
C GLY A 60 -1.20 -1.35 11.03
N GLU A 61 -0.13 -0.93 10.36
CA GLU A 61 1.25 -1.29 10.72
C GLU A 61 1.67 -0.70 12.07
N PHE A 62 1.43 0.59 12.27
CA PHE A 62 1.79 1.28 13.50
C PHE A 62 1.11 0.67 14.73
N MET A 63 -0.22 0.45 14.66
CA MET A 63 -0.97 -0.11 15.78
C MET A 63 -0.59 -1.57 16.06
N ALA A 64 -0.29 -2.37 15.03
CA ALA A 64 0.16 -3.74 15.20
C ALA A 64 1.54 -3.79 15.90
N LEU A 65 2.49 -2.95 15.50
CA LEU A 65 3.81 -2.86 16.13
C LEU A 65 3.72 -2.32 17.55
N LEU A 66 2.90 -1.30 17.78
CA LEU A 66 2.69 -0.71 19.10
C LEU A 66 2.05 -1.71 20.07
N GLY A 67 1.02 -2.44 19.62
CA GLY A 67 0.37 -3.48 20.41
C GLY A 67 1.32 -4.64 20.76
N ALA A 68 2.18 -5.02 19.81
CA ALA A 68 3.20 -6.04 20.07
C ALA A 68 4.34 -5.54 21.01
N TYR A 69 4.63 -4.23 21.02
CA TYR A 69 5.58 -3.64 21.97
C TYR A 69 5.04 -3.64 23.40
N ASN A 70 3.75 -3.31 23.57
CA ASN A 70 3.03 -3.27 24.84
C ASN A 70 1.93 -4.33 24.90
N PRO A 71 2.27 -5.62 25.05
CA PRO A 71 1.28 -6.67 25.18
C PRO A 71 0.47 -6.52 26.48
N LEU A 72 -0.75 -7.05 26.50
CA LEU A 72 -1.59 -7.11 27.69
C LEU A 72 -0.94 -7.97 28.78
N ASP A 73 -1.28 -7.66 30.06
CA ASP A 73 -0.84 -8.45 31.21
C ASP A 73 -1.24 -9.94 31.03
N GLY A 74 -0.36 -10.83 31.45
CA GLY A 74 -0.53 -12.28 31.27
C GLY A 74 -0.03 -12.84 29.93
N LEU A 75 0.30 -12.01 28.94
CA LEU A 75 0.92 -12.44 27.69
C LEU A 75 2.45 -12.48 27.77
N ASN A 76 3.07 -13.36 27.00
CA ASN A 76 4.53 -13.48 26.98
C ASN A 76 5.18 -12.28 26.26
N THR A 77 5.62 -11.29 27.03
CA THR A 77 6.23 -10.04 26.56
C THR A 77 7.42 -10.28 25.64
N THR A 78 8.24 -11.30 25.89
CA THR A 78 9.42 -11.61 25.06
C THR A 78 8.98 -12.04 23.66
N VAL A 79 7.98 -12.92 23.54
CA VAL A 79 7.46 -13.38 22.26
C VAL A 79 6.87 -12.20 21.45
N PHE A 80 6.06 -11.36 22.10
CA PHE A 80 5.43 -10.22 21.42
C PHE A 80 6.47 -9.18 20.96
N ARG A 81 7.44 -8.83 21.79
CA ARG A 81 8.51 -7.89 21.40
C ARG A 81 9.43 -8.45 20.31
N THR A 82 9.73 -9.75 20.35
CA THR A 82 10.50 -10.38 19.27
C THR A 82 9.71 -10.36 17.96
N SER A 83 8.40 -10.62 18.01
CA SER A 83 7.52 -10.52 16.84
C SER A 83 7.43 -9.08 16.30
N MET A 84 7.41 -8.08 17.19
CA MET A 84 7.46 -6.66 16.80
C MET A 84 8.76 -6.33 16.05
N VAL A 85 9.91 -6.80 16.53
CA VAL A 85 11.21 -6.59 15.84
C VAL A 85 11.19 -7.27 14.47
N ALA A 86 10.68 -8.49 14.38
CA ALA A 86 10.54 -9.20 13.09
C ALA A 86 9.60 -8.44 12.13
N GLY A 87 8.47 -7.93 12.63
CA GLY A 87 7.54 -7.09 11.87
C GLY A 87 8.19 -5.79 11.38
N ALA A 88 8.94 -5.09 12.25
CA ALA A 88 9.66 -3.87 11.88
C ALA A 88 10.72 -4.12 10.79
N ILE A 89 11.42 -5.25 10.83
CA ILE A 89 12.33 -5.66 9.75
C ILE A 89 11.53 -5.92 8.47
N GLY A 90 10.36 -6.56 8.59
CA GLY A 90 9.45 -6.80 7.46
C GLY A 90 9.02 -5.51 6.77
N THR A 91 8.68 -4.45 7.52
CA THR A 91 8.32 -3.14 6.91
C THR A 91 9.50 -2.51 6.17
N VAL A 92 10.72 -2.63 6.68
CA VAL A 92 11.93 -2.16 5.97
C VAL A 92 12.15 -2.93 4.67
N LEU A 93 11.97 -4.25 4.68
CA LEU A 93 12.08 -5.07 3.47
C LEU A 93 11.00 -4.72 2.45
N THR A 94 9.78 -4.47 2.91
CA THR A 94 8.67 -4.00 2.06
C THR A 94 9.03 -2.66 1.40
N ALA A 95 9.57 -1.72 2.16
CA ALA A 95 10.07 -0.46 1.62
C ALA A 95 11.13 -0.71 0.53
N GLY A 96 12.08 -1.59 0.81
CA GLY A 96 13.15 -1.92 -0.14
C GLY A 96 12.63 -2.41 -1.48
N TYR A 97 11.74 -3.42 -1.52
CA TYR A 97 11.27 -3.95 -2.79
C TYR A 97 10.30 -3.02 -3.54
N LEU A 98 9.44 -2.25 -2.82
CA LEU A 98 8.53 -1.30 -3.46
C LEU A 98 9.29 -0.10 -4.06
N LEU A 99 10.27 0.45 -3.35
CA LEU A 99 11.11 1.52 -3.88
C LEU A 99 11.96 1.03 -5.05
N TRP A 100 12.48 -0.20 -4.99
CA TRP A 100 13.18 -0.82 -6.10
C TRP A 100 12.27 -1.00 -7.32
N MET A 101 11.02 -1.44 -7.12
CA MET A 101 10.02 -1.52 -8.19
C MET A 101 9.74 -0.15 -8.81
N LEU A 102 9.52 0.89 -7.98
CA LEU A 102 9.30 2.25 -8.48
C LEU A 102 10.50 2.76 -9.26
N GLN A 103 11.71 2.56 -8.76
CA GLN A 103 12.92 2.98 -9.46
C GLN A 103 13.03 2.32 -10.83
N ARG A 104 12.70 1.03 -10.92
CA ARG A 104 12.88 0.25 -12.13
C ARG A 104 11.78 0.45 -13.17
N VAL A 105 10.54 0.55 -12.72
CA VAL A 105 9.36 0.62 -13.61
C VAL A 105 8.94 2.06 -13.87
N ASN A 106 8.92 2.87 -12.82
CA ASN A 106 8.28 4.19 -12.86
C ASN A 106 9.24 5.33 -13.18
N LEU A 107 10.44 5.24 -12.66
CA LEU A 107 11.49 6.25 -12.81
C LEU A 107 12.50 5.85 -13.89
N GLY A 108 13.44 6.74 -14.16
CA GLY A 108 14.48 6.53 -15.17
C GLY A 108 14.06 6.92 -16.57
N GLU A 109 14.84 6.46 -17.55
CA GLU A 109 14.54 6.66 -18.95
C GLU A 109 13.67 5.53 -19.50
N PRO A 110 12.72 5.85 -20.41
CA PRO A 110 11.99 4.83 -21.15
C PRO A 110 12.93 3.91 -21.92
N SER A 111 12.57 2.64 -22.01
CA SER A 111 13.27 1.70 -22.90
C SER A 111 13.03 2.10 -24.36
N ASP A 112 14.06 1.94 -25.22
CA ASP A 112 13.99 2.24 -26.65
C ASP A 112 12.82 1.52 -27.35
N GLU A 113 12.43 0.36 -26.82
CA GLU A 113 11.28 -0.41 -27.31
C GLU A 113 9.97 0.38 -27.30
N TRP A 114 9.83 1.36 -26.40
CA TRP A 114 8.57 2.07 -26.14
C TRP A 114 8.57 3.52 -26.61
N LEU A 115 9.72 4.09 -27.01
CA LEU A 115 9.85 5.51 -27.38
C LEU A 115 9.01 5.88 -28.62
N ASP A 116 8.93 4.98 -29.60
CA ASP A 116 8.22 5.20 -30.85
C ASP A 116 6.81 4.61 -30.86
N LYS A 117 6.33 4.07 -29.74
CA LYS A 117 4.99 3.49 -29.64
C LYS A 117 3.99 4.50 -29.09
N ASP A 118 2.84 4.57 -29.70
CA ASP A 118 1.70 5.34 -29.21
C ASP A 118 1.05 4.59 -28.04
N LEU A 119 1.54 4.86 -26.83
CA LEU A 119 1.03 4.27 -25.61
C LEU A 119 -0.08 5.17 -25.05
N HIS A 120 -1.23 4.58 -24.78
CA HIS A 120 -2.36 5.29 -24.20
C HIS A 120 -2.29 5.22 -22.68
N ASP A 121 -2.20 6.41 -22.05
CA ASP A 121 -2.29 6.53 -20.58
C ASP A 121 -3.75 6.34 -20.11
N ALA A 122 -3.93 6.18 -18.80
CA ALA A 122 -5.21 5.96 -18.17
C ALA A 122 -6.35 6.82 -18.75
N ASP A 123 -7.40 6.15 -19.17
CA ASP A 123 -8.62 6.79 -19.69
C ASP A 123 -9.57 7.21 -18.54
N VAL A 124 -10.70 7.83 -18.92
CA VAL A 124 -11.70 8.29 -17.96
C VAL A 124 -12.36 7.12 -17.21
N TYR A 125 -12.53 5.98 -17.85
CA TYR A 125 -13.16 4.80 -17.24
C TYR A 125 -12.23 4.18 -16.19
N GLU A 126 -10.95 4.02 -16.51
CA GLU A 126 -9.93 3.54 -15.58
C GLU A 126 -9.80 4.49 -14.38
N LEU A 127 -9.69 5.79 -14.63
CA LEU A 127 -9.63 6.79 -13.57
C LEU A 127 -10.90 6.79 -12.70
N SER A 128 -12.07 6.58 -13.27
CA SER A 128 -13.32 6.49 -12.49
C SER A 128 -13.34 5.31 -11.52
N ALA A 129 -12.66 4.23 -11.85
CA ALA A 129 -12.49 3.08 -10.97
C ALA A 129 -11.38 3.28 -9.91
N TRP A 130 -10.29 3.99 -10.25
CA TRP A 130 -9.13 4.15 -9.39
C TRP A 130 -9.27 5.29 -8.39
N ILE A 131 -9.83 6.44 -8.79
CA ILE A 131 -9.95 7.63 -7.93
C ILE A 131 -10.71 7.36 -6.63
N PRO A 132 -11.82 6.61 -6.60
CA PRO A 132 -12.48 6.25 -5.34
C PRO A 132 -11.56 5.51 -4.36
N LEU A 133 -10.69 4.63 -4.84
CA LEU A 133 -9.73 3.90 -4.02
C LEU A 133 -8.62 4.83 -3.49
N VAL A 134 -8.16 5.77 -4.31
CA VAL A 134 -7.23 6.83 -3.89
C VAL A 134 -7.85 7.68 -2.77
N VAL A 135 -9.08 8.15 -2.99
CA VAL A 135 -9.82 8.96 -2.00
C VAL A 135 -10.00 8.19 -0.69
N LEU A 136 -10.41 6.92 -0.76
CA LEU A 136 -10.54 6.08 0.43
C LEU A 136 -9.21 5.88 1.15
N THR A 137 -8.10 5.70 0.42
CA THR A 137 -6.76 5.57 1.00
C THR A 137 -6.37 6.80 1.80
N VAL A 138 -6.63 8.00 1.27
CA VAL A 138 -6.36 9.27 1.96
C VAL A 138 -7.34 9.48 3.12
N LEU A 139 -8.64 9.24 2.91
CA LEU A 139 -9.65 9.41 3.96
C LEU A 139 -9.37 8.54 5.19
N ILE A 140 -9.06 7.26 4.98
CA ILE A 140 -8.73 6.34 6.08
C ILE A 140 -7.40 6.76 6.74
N GLY A 141 -6.44 7.25 5.96
CA GLY A 141 -5.15 7.69 6.47
C GLY A 141 -5.24 8.94 7.34
N VAL A 142 -6.02 9.93 6.92
CA VAL A 142 -6.18 11.21 7.63
C VAL A 142 -7.24 11.14 8.72
N PHE A 143 -8.30 10.35 8.52
CA PHE A 143 -9.41 10.19 9.46
C PHE A 143 -9.57 8.72 9.90
N PRO A 144 -8.60 8.15 10.63
CA PRO A 144 -8.65 6.74 11.04
C PRO A 144 -9.84 6.42 11.94
N LYS A 145 -10.44 7.43 12.57
CA LYS A 145 -11.65 7.30 13.38
C LYS A 145 -12.81 6.69 12.60
N LEU A 146 -12.84 6.83 11.27
CA LEU A 146 -13.86 6.20 10.41
C LEU A 146 -13.86 4.66 10.57
N ILE A 147 -12.67 4.07 10.71
CA ILE A 147 -12.52 2.61 10.89
C ILE A 147 -12.56 2.25 12.38
N PHE A 148 -11.74 2.93 13.20
CA PHE A 148 -11.64 2.61 14.62
C PHE A 148 -12.94 2.89 15.36
N GLY A 149 -13.70 3.92 15.00
CA GLY A 149 -15.00 4.19 15.61
C GLY A 149 -16.02 3.07 15.38
N ALA A 150 -15.97 2.40 14.23
CA ALA A 150 -16.87 1.30 13.92
C ALA A 150 -16.45 -0.04 14.56
N THR A 151 -15.15 -0.21 14.90
CA THR A 151 -14.61 -1.49 15.39
C THR A 151 -14.32 -1.49 16.88
N ASN A 152 -14.15 -0.32 17.50
CA ASN A 152 -13.68 -0.18 18.87
C ASN A 152 -14.57 -0.90 19.89
N ASP A 153 -15.89 -0.72 19.79
CA ASP A 153 -16.83 -1.34 20.74
C ASP A 153 -16.81 -2.87 20.66
N ALA A 154 -16.68 -3.42 19.46
CA ALA A 154 -16.55 -4.85 19.26
C ALA A 154 -15.23 -5.38 19.83
N VAL A 155 -14.13 -4.66 19.65
CA VAL A 155 -12.81 -5.01 20.20
C VAL A 155 -12.83 -4.96 21.73
N ILE A 156 -13.39 -3.91 22.33
CA ILE A 156 -13.51 -3.78 23.79
C ILE A 156 -14.36 -4.93 24.36
N ALA A 157 -15.50 -5.25 23.73
CA ALA A 157 -16.36 -6.35 24.16
C ALA A 157 -15.66 -7.71 24.08
N MET A 158 -14.84 -7.94 23.04
CA MET A 158 -14.04 -9.16 22.93
C MET A 158 -12.94 -9.23 24.01
N LEU A 159 -12.24 -8.12 24.26
CA LEU A 159 -11.18 -8.06 25.28
C LEU A 159 -11.75 -8.24 26.70
N SER A 160 -12.87 -7.59 27.02
CA SER A 160 -13.54 -7.77 28.32
C SER A 160 -13.99 -9.20 28.55
N LYS A 161 -14.45 -9.90 27.50
CA LYS A 161 -14.83 -11.31 27.58
C LYS A 161 -13.62 -12.25 27.72
N ALA A 162 -12.49 -11.90 27.12
CA ALA A 162 -11.30 -12.75 27.12
C ALA A 162 -10.43 -12.56 28.37
N PHE A 163 -10.40 -11.35 28.94
CA PHE A 163 -9.48 -10.95 30.01
C PHE A 163 -10.16 -10.30 31.23
N GLY A 164 -11.47 -10.04 31.15
CA GLY A 164 -12.29 -9.45 32.20
C GLY A 164 -12.98 -10.52 33.04
N GLY A 165 -12.20 -11.31 33.81
CA GLY A 165 -12.67 -12.25 34.80
C GLY A 165 -12.25 -11.79 36.19
#